data_d5b3238066a2571a7dc0d374890f6f85
#
_entry.id   d5b3238066a2571a7dc0d374890f6f85
#
_cell.length_a   1.000
_cell.length_b   1.000
_cell.length_c   1.000
_cell.angle_alpha   90.00
_cell.angle_beta   90.00
_cell.angle_gamma   90.00
#
_symmetry.space_group_name_H-M   'P 1'
#
loop_
_entity.id
_entity.type
_entity.pdbx_description
1 polymer ?
#
loop_
_entity_poly.entity_id
_entity_poly.type
_entity_poly.pdbx_seq_one_letter_code
_entity_poly.pdbx_strand_id
1 'polypeptide(L)'
;SRLEQFNSYALATDIGAFYYDDLNDLNISLVFRNIGYQIKPYNEVRESFPIEINLGISQRLQNAPINWHLTFENLQKWPIGFSNPSRITTDLDGNITEEKIGVFNELLRHVIVGVELFPKSFFNMQLGYSFRRGEELRILEQRNFSGLSFGFGMRFNKIKLNYSHSRFSSAQNINYIGLQMNLN
;
A
#
# COMPACT_ATOMS: atom_id res chain seq x y z
N SER A 1 14.88 19.46 3.77
CA SER A 1 16.09 18.63 3.74
C SER A 1 17.31 19.47 3.33
N ARG A 2 18.48 19.04 3.71
CA ARG A 2 19.75 19.71 3.41
C ARG A 2 20.73 18.69 2.87
N LEU A 3 21.29 18.95 1.70
CA LEU A 3 22.32 18.15 1.08
C LEU A 3 23.49 19.10 0.76
N GLU A 4 24.62 18.93 1.45
CA GLU A 4 25.78 19.81 1.37
C GLU A 4 25.41 21.31 1.55
N GLN A 5 25.51 22.12 0.48
CA GLN A 5 25.17 23.54 0.50
C GLN A 5 23.74 23.83 0.00
N PHE A 6 22.99 22.82 -0.43
CA PHE A 6 21.66 22.97 -1.00
C PHE A 6 20.58 22.70 0.04
N ASN A 7 19.58 23.57 0.14
CA ASN A 7 18.41 23.42 1.00
C ASN A 7 17.15 23.37 0.15
N SER A 8 16.29 22.39 0.41
CA SER A 8 14.96 22.29 -0.19
C SER A 8 13.88 22.30 0.88
N TYR A 9 12.80 23.03 0.60
CA TYR A 9 11.61 23.11 1.44
C TYR A 9 10.37 22.80 0.64
N ALA A 10 9.50 22.01 1.23
CA ALA A 10 8.24 21.61 0.64
C ALA A 10 7.14 21.62 1.71
N LEU A 11 5.91 21.86 1.29
CA LEU A 11 4.72 21.76 2.12
C LEU A 11 3.75 20.79 1.47
N ALA A 12 3.23 19.85 2.25
CA ALA A 12 2.21 18.91 1.81
C ALA A 12 1.16 18.71 2.91
N THR A 13 -0.05 18.36 2.50
CA THR A 13 -1.17 18.01 3.39
C THR A 13 -1.88 16.76 2.88
N ASP A 14 -2.49 16.03 3.79
CA ASP A 14 -3.34 14.88 3.51
C ASP A 14 -4.76 15.24 3.93
N ILE A 15 -5.75 14.88 3.10
CA ILE A 15 -7.17 15.09 3.36
C ILE A 15 -7.87 13.75 3.23
N GLY A 16 -8.70 13.39 4.21
CA GLY A 16 -9.48 12.17 4.21
C GLY A 16 -10.94 12.38 4.52
N ALA A 17 -11.81 11.62 3.85
CA ALA A 17 -13.23 11.49 4.16
C ALA A 17 -13.51 10.04 4.57
N PHE A 18 -14.37 9.88 5.55
CA PHE A 18 -14.72 8.58 6.12
C PHE A 18 -16.22 8.50 6.31
N TYR A 19 -16.84 7.41 5.84
CA TYR A 19 -18.21 7.05 6.03
C TYR A 19 -18.31 5.73 6.79
N TYR A 20 -19.15 5.67 7.79
CA TYR A 20 -19.40 4.48 8.58
C TYR A 20 -20.90 4.17 8.66
N ASP A 21 -21.27 2.96 8.30
CA ASP A 21 -22.61 2.41 8.47
C ASP A 21 -22.63 1.44 9.65
N ASP A 22 -23.24 1.87 10.76
CA ASP A 22 -23.32 1.10 11.99
C ASP A 22 -24.13 -0.22 11.84
N LEU A 23 -25.11 -0.23 10.93
CA LEU A 23 -26.01 -1.38 10.76
C LEU A 23 -25.29 -2.55 10.07
N ASN A 24 -24.44 -2.24 9.12
CA ASN A 24 -23.74 -3.22 8.32
C ASN A 24 -22.26 -3.38 8.71
N ASP A 25 -21.78 -2.63 9.72
CA ASP A 25 -20.36 -2.54 10.06
C ASP A 25 -19.46 -2.23 8.82
N LEU A 26 -20.00 -1.40 7.90
CA LEU A 26 -19.35 -1.05 6.65
C LEU A 26 -18.63 0.29 6.80
N ASN A 27 -17.37 0.31 6.40
CA ASN A 27 -16.56 1.52 6.35
C ASN A 27 -16.16 1.80 4.91
N ILE A 28 -16.28 3.06 4.49
CA ILE A 28 -15.76 3.56 3.21
C ILE A 28 -14.87 4.76 3.52
N SER A 29 -13.68 4.80 2.97
CA SER A 29 -12.72 5.89 3.15
C SER A 29 -12.16 6.35 1.82
N LEU A 30 -12.05 7.66 1.65
CA LEU A 30 -11.38 8.29 0.52
C LEU A 30 -10.29 9.20 1.05
N VAL A 31 -9.06 9.00 0.59
CA VAL A 31 -7.90 9.72 1.07
C VAL A 31 -7.12 10.32 -0.09
N PHE A 32 -6.84 11.60 0.01
CA PHE A 32 -5.94 12.34 -0.86
C PHE A 32 -4.66 12.61 -0.08
N ARG A 33 -3.54 12.09 -0.55
CA ARG A 33 -2.24 12.22 0.12
C ARG A 33 -1.27 13.07 -0.69
N ASN A 34 -0.33 13.66 0.02
CA ASN A 34 0.75 14.43 -0.56
C ASN A 34 0.26 15.60 -1.45
N ILE A 35 -0.86 16.24 -1.11
CA ILE A 35 -1.32 17.47 -1.79
C ILE A 35 -0.37 18.59 -1.38
N GLY A 36 0.58 18.92 -2.26
CA GLY A 36 1.60 19.87 -1.88
C GLY A 36 2.42 20.39 -3.05
N TYR A 37 3.34 21.27 -2.69
CA TYR A 37 4.28 21.83 -3.64
C TYR A 37 5.64 22.11 -2.98
N GLN A 38 6.65 22.11 -3.81
CA GLN A 38 8.00 22.46 -3.40
C GLN A 38 8.15 23.97 -3.41
N ILE A 39 8.38 24.56 -2.21
CA ILE A 39 8.55 26.00 -2.03
C ILE A 39 9.92 26.44 -2.57
N LYS A 40 10.95 25.65 -2.23
CA LYS A 40 12.32 25.90 -2.66
C LYS A 40 12.92 24.61 -3.20
N PRO A 41 13.23 24.52 -4.51
CA PRO A 41 13.91 23.36 -5.08
C PRO A 41 15.39 23.33 -4.72
N TYR A 42 16.04 22.18 -4.87
CA TYR A 42 17.48 22.05 -4.70
C TYR A 42 18.25 22.78 -5.79
N ASN A 43 17.75 22.70 -7.03
CA ASN A 43 18.43 23.24 -8.20
C ASN A 43 17.35 23.67 -9.18
N GLU A 44 17.04 24.91 -9.32
CA GLU A 44 16.08 25.59 -10.22
C GLU A 44 14.91 24.74 -10.81
N VAL A 45 15.00 23.40 -10.79
CA VAL A 45 14.00 22.46 -11.26
C VAL A 45 13.08 22.05 -10.10
N ARG A 46 11.79 22.34 -10.24
CA ARG A 46 10.77 21.91 -9.28
C ARG A 46 10.35 20.50 -9.56
N GLU A 47 10.36 19.65 -8.54
CA GLU A 47 9.82 18.31 -8.58
C GLU A 47 8.32 18.34 -8.24
N SER A 48 7.51 17.63 -9.02
CA SER A 48 6.10 17.46 -8.73
C SER A 48 5.91 16.55 -7.52
N PHE A 49 4.99 16.90 -6.63
CA PHE A 49 4.63 16.04 -5.51
C PHE A 49 3.91 14.77 -6.02
N PRO A 50 4.21 13.61 -5.43
CA PRO A 50 3.53 12.36 -5.75
C PRO A 50 2.16 12.32 -5.06
N ILE A 51 1.19 13.08 -5.62
CA ILE A 51 -0.19 13.04 -5.12
C ILE A 51 -0.72 11.61 -5.28
N GLU A 52 -1.41 11.11 -4.24
CA GLU A 52 -2.04 9.80 -4.23
C GLU A 52 -3.52 9.92 -3.86
N ILE A 53 -4.38 9.24 -4.61
CA ILE A 53 -5.81 9.09 -4.31
C ILE A 53 -6.08 7.62 -4.02
N ASN A 54 -6.55 7.34 -2.81
CA ASN A 54 -6.81 5.99 -2.34
C ASN A 54 -8.25 5.88 -1.85
N LEU A 55 -8.94 4.80 -2.27
CA LEU A 55 -10.28 4.43 -1.82
C LEU A 55 -10.18 3.14 -1.03
N GLY A 56 -10.69 3.14 0.19
CA GLY A 56 -10.76 1.96 1.05
C GLY A 56 -12.20 1.57 1.36
N ILE A 57 -12.47 0.27 1.33
CA ILE A 57 -13.75 -0.32 1.74
C ILE A 57 -13.41 -1.44 2.71
N SER A 58 -14.07 -1.48 3.86
CA SER A 58 -13.95 -2.60 4.78
C SER A 58 -15.28 -2.89 5.46
N GLN A 59 -15.52 -4.18 5.72
CA GLN A 59 -16.74 -4.60 6.38
C GLN A 59 -16.46 -5.79 7.28
N ARG A 60 -17.05 -5.75 8.48
CA ARG A 60 -17.04 -6.88 9.38
C ARG A 60 -18.23 -7.80 9.10
N LEU A 61 -17.95 -9.09 9.01
CA LEU A 61 -18.99 -10.10 8.88
C LEU A 61 -19.70 -10.30 10.21
N GLN A 62 -21.05 -10.26 10.19
CA GLN A 62 -21.86 -10.36 11.41
C GLN A 62 -21.78 -11.75 12.07
N ASN A 63 -21.65 -12.80 11.25
CA ASN A 63 -21.67 -14.19 11.69
C ASN A 63 -20.29 -14.85 11.78
N ALA A 64 -19.22 -14.09 11.56
CA ALA A 64 -17.85 -14.58 11.63
C ALA A 64 -16.92 -13.53 12.25
N PRO A 65 -15.89 -13.92 12.99
CA PRO A 65 -14.92 -12.99 13.56
C PRO A 65 -13.91 -12.50 12.49
N ILE A 66 -14.44 -12.02 11.37
CA ILE A 66 -13.66 -11.64 10.18
C ILE A 66 -14.05 -10.22 9.77
N ASN A 67 -13.05 -9.41 9.49
CA ASN A 67 -13.19 -8.13 8.81
C ASN A 67 -12.39 -8.20 7.49
N TRP A 68 -13.03 -7.94 6.36
CA TRP A 68 -12.38 -7.89 5.07
C TRP A 68 -12.11 -6.44 4.68
N HIS A 69 -11.05 -6.23 3.92
CA HIS A 69 -10.60 -4.94 3.45
C HIS A 69 -10.31 -5.00 1.96
N LEU A 70 -10.73 -3.98 1.25
CA LEU A 70 -10.44 -3.76 -0.16
C LEU A 70 -9.94 -2.33 -0.30
N THR A 71 -8.76 -2.15 -0.87
CA THR A 71 -8.18 -0.83 -1.11
C THR A 71 -7.81 -0.70 -2.57
N PHE A 72 -8.22 0.42 -3.15
CA PHE A 72 -7.78 0.87 -4.47
C PHE A 72 -6.79 2.00 -4.27
N GLU A 73 -5.55 1.80 -4.71
CA GLU A 73 -4.47 2.78 -4.56
C GLU A 73 -4.13 3.47 -5.88
N ASN A 74 -3.60 4.69 -5.77
CA ASN A 74 -3.11 5.48 -6.91
C ASN A 74 -4.15 5.75 -8.01
N LEU A 75 -5.40 6.02 -7.65
CA LEU A 75 -6.50 6.24 -8.60
C LEU A 75 -6.32 7.45 -9.53
N GLN A 76 -5.41 8.38 -9.19
CA GLN A 76 -5.09 9.56 -9.99
C GLN A 76 -4.19 9.25 -11.19
N LYS A 77 -3.56 8.10 -11.22
CA LYS A 77 -2.57 7.74 -12.24
C LYS A 77 -2.95 6.43 -12.93
N TRP A 78 -3.01 6.44 -14.23
CA TRP A 78 -3.20 5.28 -15.06
C TRP A 78 -2.33 5.41 -16.32
N PRO A 79 -1.45 4.44 -16.61
CA PRO A 79 -1.11 3.20 -15.90
C PRO A 79 -0.11 3.39 -14.74
N ILE A 80 -0.10 2.46 -13.77
CA ILE A 80 0.90 2.41 -12.67
C ILE A 80 1.85 1.21 -12.76
N GLY A 81 1.52 0.23 -13.59
CA GLY A 81 2.29 -1.00 -13.73
C GLY A 81 3.63 -0.76 -14.41
N PHE A 82 4.68 -1.36 -13.86
CA PHE A 82 5.97 -1.51 -14.51
C PHE A 82 6.12 -2.92 -15.05
N SER A 83 6.72 -3.06 -16.24
CA SER A 83 7.09 -4.39 -16.76
C SER A 83 8.09 -5.05 -15.80
N ASN A 84 7.85 -6.33 -15.50
CA ASN A 84 8.75 -7.07 -14.63
C ASN A 84 10.07 -7.33 -15.39
N PRO A 85 11.24 -6.88 -14.89
CA PRO A 85 12.52 -7.11 -15.55
C PRO A 85 12.82 -8.58 -15.84
N SER A 86 12.29 -9.50 -15.01
CA SER A 86 12.45 -10.95 -15.22
C SER A 86 11.67 -11.49 -16.43
N ARG A 87 10.75 -10.71 -17.01
CA ARG A 87 9.94 -11.08 -18.19
C ARG A 87 10.41 -10.38 -19.48
N ILE A 88 11.49 -9.63 -19.39
CA ILE A 88 12.13 -9.03 -20.58
C ILE A 88 12.82 -10.16 -21.34
N THR A 89 12.45 -10.34 -22.61
CA THR A 89 13.08 -11.31 -23.52
C THR A 89 13.86 -10.54 -24.57
N THR A 90 15.09 -11.01 -24.82
CA THR A 90 15.92 -10.51 -25.91
C THR A 90 15.94 -11.56 -27.01
N ASP A 91 15.52 -11.20 -28.21
CA ASP A 91 15.58 -12.06 -29.39
C ASP A 91 17.02 -12.24 -29.87
N LEU A 92 17.25 -13.26 -30.72
CA LEU A 92 18.57 -13.52 -31.31
C LEU A 92 19.12 -12.34 -32.14
N ASP A 93 18.22 -11.50 -32.64
CA ASP A 93 18.55 -10.27 -33.38
C ASP A 93 18.84 -9.07 -32.46
N GLY A 94 18.84 -9.25 -31.14
CA GLY A 94 19.09 -8.20 -30.16
C GLY A 94 17.87 -7.30 -29.85
N ASN A 95 16.68 -7.64 -30.35
CA ASN A 95 15.46 -6.88 -30.03
C ASN A 95 14.97 -7.20 -28.63
N ILE A 96 14.75 -6.16 -27.84
CA ILE A 96 14.22 -6.26 -26.48
C ILE A 96 12.68 -6.21 -26.55
N THR A 97 12.03 -7.26 -26.09
CA THR A 97 10.56 -7.30 -25.96
C THR A 97 10.18 -7.19 -24.50
N GLU A 98 9.51 -6.09 -24.16
CA GLU A 98 8.94 -5.88 -22.83
C GLU A 98 7.53 -6.48 -22.72
N GLU A 99 7.15 -6.90 -21.52
CA GLU A 99 5.81 -7.38 -21.23
C GLU A 99 4.78 -6.27 -21.46
N LYS A 100 3.79 -6.50 -22.35
CA LYS A 100 2.64 -5.61 -22.49
C LYS A 100 1.64 -5.90 -21.39
N ILE A 101 1.47 -4.94 -20.46
CA ILE A 101 0.51 -5.05 -19.37
C ILE A 101 -0.88 -4.77 -19.95
N GLY A 102 -1.75 -5.79 -19.93
CA GLY A 102 -3.15 -5.64 -20.35
C GLY A 102 -3.98 -4.81 -19.36
N VAL A 103 -5.07 -4.22 -19.83
CA VAL A 103 -5.96 -3.34 -19.03
C VAL A 103 -6.44 -4.01 -17.73
N PHE A 104 -6.78 -5.30 -17.78
CA PHE A 104 -7.21 -6.04 -16.60
C PHE A 104 -6.09 -6.20 -15.56
N ASN A 105 -4.87 -6.52 -16.01
CA ASN A 105 -3.70 -6.61 -15.12
C ASN A 105 -3.36 -5.25 -14.52
N GLU A 106 -3.53 -4.17 -15.28
CA GLU A 106 -3.36 -2.81 -14.79
C GLU A 106 -4.38 -2.48 -13.70
N LEU A 107 -5.65 -2.80 -13.90
CA LEU A 107 -6.70 -2.64 -12.89
C LEU A 107 -6.36 -3.38 -11.59
N LEU A 108 -5.93 -4.64 -11.68
CA LEU A 108 -5.54 -5.43 -10.51
C LEU A 108 -4.36 -4.80 -9.75
N ARG A 109 -3.45 -4.11 -10.42
CA ARG A 109 -2.31 -3.46 -9.76
C ARG A 109 -2.71 -2.32 -8.84
N HIS A 110 -3.90 -1.75 -9.03
CA HIS A 110 -4.48 -0.78 -8.09
C HIS A 110 -5.07 -1.42 -6.84
N VAL A 111 -5.21 -2.75 -6.80
CA VAL A 111 -5.98 -3.45 -5.78
C VAL A 111 -5.08 -4.04 -4.69
N ILE A 112 -5.47 -3.79 -3.43
CA ILE A 112 -4.97 -4.48 -2.25
C ILE A 112 -6.16 -5.12 -1.54
N VAL A 113 -6.05 -6.41 -1.25
CA VAL A 113 -7.04 -7.13 -0.44
C VAL A 113 -6.48 -7.48 0.92
N GLY A 114 -7.32 -7.48 1.94
CA GLY A 114 -6.92 -7.80 3.30
C GLY A 114 -8.02 -8.51 4.08
N VAL A 115 -7.60 -9.26 5.07
CA VAL A 115 -8.49 -9.92 6.03
C VAL A 115 -7.90 -9.74 7.42
N GLU A 116 -8.74 -9.36 8.36
CA GLU A 116 -8.45 -9.34 9.79
C GLU A 116 -9.31 -10.39 10.48
N LEU A 117 -8.65 -11.31 11.18
CA LEU A 117 -9.29 -12.34 11.99
C LEU A 117 -9.34 -11.87 13.44
N PHE A 118 -10.45 -12.14 14.11
CA PHE A 118 -10.70 -11.79 15.51
C PHE A 118 -10.56 -10.29 15.83
N PRO A 119 -11.18 -9.36 15.06
CA PRO A 119 -10.96 -7.91 15.19
C PRO A 119 -11.35 -7.32 16.54
N LYS A 120 -12.29 -7.97 17.27
CA LYS A 120 -12.75 -7.55 18.60
C LYS A 120 -12.06 -8.24 19.76
N SER A 121 -11.23 -9.26 19.49
CA SER A 121 -10.59 -10.06 20.51
C SER A 121 -9.34 -9.36 21.09
N PHE A 122 -8.85 -9.88 22.19
CA PHE A 122 -7.57 -9.51 22.77
C PHE A 122 -6.41 -9.63 21.75
N PHE A 123 -6.45 -10.66 20.93
CA PHE A 123 -5.50 -10.93 19.87
C PHE A 123 -6.22 -10.92 18.51
N ASN A 124 -5.66 -10.22 17.53
CA ASN A 124 -6.10 -10.27 16.15
C ASN A 124 -4.93 -10.62 15.20
N MET A 125 -5.27 -11.19 14.05
CA MET A 125 -4.33 -11.52 12.98
C MET A 125 -4.76 -10.80 11.71
N GLN A 126 -3.80 -10.35 10.93
CA GLN A 126 -4.04 -9.62 9.70
C GLN A 126 -3.24 -10.25 8.56
N LEU A 127 -3.90 -10.44 7.42
CA LEU A 127 -3.29 -10.90 6.18
C LEU A 127 -3.68 -9.93 5.07
N GLY A 128 -2.73 -9.58 4.23
CA GLY A 128 -2.95 -8.67 3.11
C GLY A 128 -2.18 -9.11 1.88
N TYR A 129 -2.72 -8.80 0.71
CA TYR A 129 -2.08 -9.04 -0.56
C TYR A 129 -2.21 -7.84 -1.48
N SER A 130 -1.08 -7.32 -1.97
CA SER A 130 -1.00 -6.28 -2.98
C SER A 130 -0.68 -6.93 -4.33
N PHE A 131 -1.63 -6.84 -5.27
CA PHE A 131 -1.46 -7.41 -6.61
C PHE A 131 -0.30 -6.76 -7.36
N ARG A 132 -0.13 -5.45 -7.21
CA ARG A 132 0.99 -4.72 -7.81
C ARG A 132 2.33 -5.27 -7.36
N ARG A 133 2.57 -5.38 -6.05
CA ARG A 133 3.82 -5.91 -5.50
C ARG A 133 4.01 -7.38 -5.86
N GLY A 134 2.93 -8.15 -5.90
CA GLY A 134 2.94 -9.55 -6.33
C GLY A 134 3.49 -9.73 -7.74
N GLU A 135 3.12 -8.86 -8.67
CA GLU A 135 3.56 -8.91 -10.05
C GLU A 135 4.93 -8.25 -10.28
N GLU A 136 5.17 -7.07 -9.72
CA GLU A 136 6.42 -6.31 -9.93
C GLU A 136 7.64 -6.96 -9.27
N LEU A 137 7.44 -7.63 -8.12
CA LEU A 137 8.52 -8.28 -7.37
C LEU A 137 8.66 -9.77 -7.64
N ARG A 138 7.89 -10.32 -8.57
CA ARG A 138 7.93 -11.73 -8.91
C ARG A 138 9.20 -12.04 -9.68
N ILE A 139 10.00 -12.97 -9.14
CA ILE A 139 11.15 -13.55 -9.83
C ILE A 139 10.69 -14.81 -10.51
N LEU A 140 10.89 -14.94 -11.83
CA LEU A 140 10.62 -16.17 -12.56
C LEU A 140 11.48 -17.30 -11.98
N GLU A 141 10.91 -18.51 -11.91
CA GLU A 141 11.56 -19.71 -11.38
C GLU A 141 11.78 -19.78 -9.87
N GLN A 142 11.43 -18.72 -9.13
CA GLN A 142 11.49 -18.75 -7.67
C GLN A 142 10.11 -18.50 -7.06
N ARG A 143 9.70 -19.38 -6.12
CA ARG A 143 8.52 -19.14 -5.28
C ARG A 143 8.88 -18.03 -4.28
N ASN A 144 8.40 -16.85 -4.51
CA ASN A 144 8.49 -15.77 -3.55
C ASN A 144 7.08 -15.36 -3.08
N PHE A 145 6.98 -14.93 -1.83
CA PHE A 145 5.75 -14.39 -1.25
C PHE A 145 5.63 -12.89 -1.49
N SER A 146 5.99 -12.44 -2.69
CA SER A 146 5.88 -11.02 -3.09
C SER A 146 4.42 -10.59 -3.05
N GLY A 147 4.19 -9.39 -2.53
CA GLY A 147 2.84 -8.84 -2.37
C GLY A 147 2.12 -9.30 -1.11
N LEU A 148 2.54 -10.39 -0.45
CA LEU A 148 1.94 -10.85 0.80
C LEU A 148 2.45 -10.02 1.97
N SER A 149 1.55 -9.66 2.87
CA SER A 149 1.84 -9.05 4.16
C SER A 149 1.06 -9.76 5.26
N PHE A 150 1.63 -9.84 6.43
CA PHE A 150 0.94 -10.36 7.61
C PHE A 150 1.23 -9.50 8.82
N GLY A 151 0.32 -9.54 9.77
CA GLY A 151 0.45 -8.81 11.01
C GLY A 151 -0.35 -9.46 12.13
N PHE A 152 -0.07 -9.02 13.33
CA PHE A 152 -0.88 -9.34 14.50
C PHE A 152 -0.98 -8.13 15.43
N GLY A 153 -2.09 -8.06 16.13
CA GLY A 153 -2.33 -7.06 17.15
C GLY A 153 -2.71 -7.70 18.48
N MET A 154 -2.27 -7.09 19.57
CA MET A 154 -2.68 -7.45 20.92
C MET A 154 -3.22 -6.23 21.63
N ARG A 155 -4.37 -6.39 22.29
CA ARG A 155 -5.03 -5.31 23.03
C ARG A 155 -5.09 -5.64 24.51
N PHE A 156 -4.40 -4.83 25.30
CA PHE A 156 -4.37 -4.94 26.76
C PHE A 156 -5.01 -3.68 27.35
N ASN A 157 -6.24 -3.76 27.80
CA ASN A 157 -6.95 -2.63 28.40
C ASN A 157 -6.84 -1.37 27.51
N LYS A 158 -6.01 -0.40 27.92
CA LYS A 158 -5.78 0.88 27.21
C LYS A 158 -4.64 0.83 26.19
N ILE A 159 -3.88 -0.25 26.11
CA ILE A 159 -2.71 -0.38 25.26
C ILE A 159 -3.02 -1.33 24.09
N LYS A 160 -2.69 -0.92 22.88
CA LYS A 160 -2.72 -1.76 21.68
C LYS A 160 -1.31 -1.84 21.08
N LEU A 161 -0.79 -3.05 20.99
CA LEU A 161 0.47 -3.38 20.32
C LEU A 161 0.14 -3.98 18.96
N ASN A 162 0.77 -3.50 17.90
CA ASN A 162 0.63 -4.03 16.55
C ASN A 162 2.02 -4.38 16.00
N TYR A 163 2.11 -5.49 15.32
CA TYR A 163 3.26 -5.86 14.51
C TYR A 163 2.80 -6.18 13.10
N SER A 164 3.54 -5.74 12.11
CA SER A 164 3.32 -6.16 10.73
C SER A 164 4.63 -6.40 10.00
N HIS A 165 4.59 -7.35 9.08
CA HIS A 165 5.66 -7.72 8.20
C HIS A 165 5.18 -7.65 6.74
N SER A 166 5.96 -7.04 5.89
CA SER A 166 5.69 -7.01 4.45
C SER A 166 6.99 -7.04 3.66
N ARG A 167 6.93 -7.62 2.47
CA ARG A 167 8.04 -7.59 1.53
C ARG A 167 7.94 -6.32 0.69
N PHE A 168 8.94 -5.46 0.81
CA PHE A 168 8.98 -4.17 0.12
C PHE A 168 9.66 -4.26 -1.25
N SER A 169 10.69 -5.08 -1.37
CA SER A 169 11.41 -5.34 -2.63
C SER A 169 11.86 -6.79 -2.67
N SER A 170 12.47 -7.22 -3.77
CA SER A 170 13.04 -8.57 -3.90
C SER A 170 14.12 -8.87 -2.84
N ALA A 171 14.82 -7.84 -2.35
CA ALA A 171 15.93 -7.95 -1.40
C ALA A 171 15.61 -7.43 0.01
N GLN A 172 14.48 -6.72 0.22
CA GLN A 172 14.20 -6.02 1.46
C GLN A 172 12.82 -6.31 2.03
N ASN A 173 12.77 -6.63 3.31
CA ASN A 173 11.55 -6.77 4.09
C ASN A 173 11.40 -5.55 5.02
N ILE A 174 10.16 -5.16 5.28
CA ILE A 174 9.82 -4.13 6.26
C ILE A 174 9.10 -4.79 7.43
N ASN A 175 9.56 -4.47 8.64
CA ASN A 175 8.88 -4.80 9.87
C ASN A 175 8.44 -3.51 10.53
N TYR A 176 7.18 -3.45 10.93
CA TYR A 176 6.61 -2.31 11.63
C TYR A 176 6.10 -2.76 13.01
N ILE A 177 6.46 -2.01 14.04
CA ILE A 177 5.94 -2.18 15.41
C ILE A 177 5.25 -0.87 15.78
N GLY A 178 3.98 -0.96 16.16
CA GLY A 178 3.16 0.16 16.60
C GLY A 178 2.66 -0.04 18.03
N LEU A 179 2.75 1.02 18.83
CA LEU A 179 2.15 1.10 20.15
C LEU A 179 1.14 2.23 20.17
N GLN A 180 -0.09 1.93 20.57
CA GLN A 180 -1.15 2.90 20.73
C GLN A 180 -1.69 2.82 22.16
N MET A 181 -1.89 3.97 22.80
CA MET A 181 -2.47 4.07 24.13
C MET A 181 -3.70 5.00 24.09
N ASN A 182 -4.81 4.50 24.62
CA ASN A 182 -6.03 5.29 24.82
C ASN A 182 -5.98 5.93 26.21
N LEU A 183 -6.05 7.24 26.28
CA LEU A 183 -5.95 8.03 27.52
C LEU A 183 -7.31 8.26 28.21
N ASN A 184 -8.42 7.78 27.61
CA ASN A 184 -9.77 7.89 28.17
C ASN A 184 -10.17 6.66 28.99
#